data_0b44b229a92eaf70045f68182f299d3d
#
_entry.id   0b44b229a92eaf70045f68182f299d3d
#
_cell.length_a   1.000
_cell.length_b   1.000
_cell.length_c   1.000
_cell.angle_alpha   90.00
_cell.angle_beta   90.00
_cell.angle_gamma   90.00
#
_symmetry.space_group_name_H-M   'P 1'
#
loop_
_entity.id
_entity.type
_entity.pdbx_description
1 polymer ?
#
loop_
_entity_poly.entity_id
_entity_poly.type
_entity_poly.pdbx_seq_one_letter_code
_entity_poly.pdbx_strand_id
1 'polypeptide(L)'
;TQVRQAYEHCASIGLTGDLLRIINRHVVETAKKVYTRTSISTKPVSVVSLAYHQLKRLQIPLDARFLIIGAGVTNTTMGRFLKKHGFKNFAVFNRTLEKARLLANELGGLAYPLQELNLYRDGFDVIISCTGADHHVITPALYEQLLQGDQRPKTVIDIAIPQDLDPEIIAKHPVKHI
;
A
#
# COMPACT_ATOMS: atom_id res chain seq x y z
N THR A 1 1.22 -1.94 20.51
CA THR A 1 1.01 -3.33 20.04
C THR A 1 2.33 -3.99 19.64
N GLN A 2 3.13 -3.43 18.73
CA GLN A 2 4.43 -4.02 18.32
C GLN A 2 5.42 -4.10 19.48
N VAL A 3 5.58 -3.02 20.24
CA VAL A 3 6.47 -2.98 21.42
C VAL A 3 6.04 -4.03 22.45
N ARG A 4 4.74 -4.17 22.70
CA ARG A 4 4.22 -5.19 23.61
C ARG A 4 4.49 -6.61 23.11
N GLN A 5 4.25 -6.90 21.85
CA GLN A 5 4.51 -8.21 21.24
C GLN A 5 6.00 -8.56 21.27
N ALA A 6 6.87 -7.60 20.93
CA ALA A 6 8.31 -7.79 21.00
C ALA A 6 8.76 -8.10 22.46
N TYR A 7 8.22 -7.35 23.43
CA TYR A 7 8.52 -7.59 24.85
C TYR A 7 8.05 -8.99 25.29
N GLU A 8 6.80 -9.37 24.98
CA GLU A 8 6.23 -10.67 25.34
C GLU A 8 7.05 -11.83 24.71
N HIS A 9 7.48 -11.67 23.46
CA HIS A 9 8.37 -12.64 22.81
C HIS A 9 9.71 -12.75 23.53
N CYS A 10 10.40 -11.63 23.79
CA CYS A 10 11.68 -11.65 24.50
C CYS A 10 11.52 -12.21 25.93
N ALA A 11 10.41 -11.93 26.60
CA ALA A 11 10.12 -12.47 27.93
C ALA A 11 9.95 -13.99 27.91
N SER A 12 9.28 -14.53 26.89
CA SER A 12 9.04 -15.98 26.76
C SER A 12 10.31 -16.81 26.58
N ILE A 13 11.38 -16.17 26.08
CA ILE A 13 12.71 -16.81 25.89
C ILE A 13 13.77 -16.35 26.92
N GLY A 14 13.32 -15.70 28.01
CA GLY A 14 14.20 -15.34 29.13
C GLY A 14 15.15 -14.16 28.87
N LEU A 15 14.92 -13.35 27.84
CA LEU A 15 15.79 -12.21 27.49
C LEU A 15 15.37 -10.89 28.15
N THR A 16 14.41 -10.90 29.07
CA THR A 16 13.97 -9.68 29.76
C THR A 16 14.24 -9.75 31.27
N GLY A 17 14.82 -8.68 31.81
CA GLY A 17 14.99 -8.48 33.27
C GLY A 17 14.02 -7.43 33.81
N ASP A 18 14.09 -7.16 35.11
CA ASP A 18 13.21 -6.23 35.78
C ASP A 18 13.24 -4.81 35.23
N LEU A 19 14.39 -4.33 34.80
CA LEU A 19 14.52 -3.01 34.18
C LEU A 19 13.68 -2.88 32.91
N LEU A 20 13.77 -3.84 32.03
CA LEU A 20 12.97 -3.85 30.78
C LEU A 20 11.46 -4.00 31.07
N ARG A 21 11.10 -4.73 32.11
CA ARG A 21 9.71 -4.85 32.56
C ARG A 21 9.15 -3.50 33.02
N ILE A 22 9.92 -2.75 33.78
CA ILE A 22 9.55 -1.41 34.28
C ILE A 22 9.42 -0.43 33.10
N ILE A 23 10.42 -0.42 32.19
CA ILE A 23 10.41 0.44 31.00
C ILE A 23 9.18 0.14 30.14
N ASN A 24 8.91 -1.14 29.82
CA ASN A 24 7.76 -1.53 29.01
C ASN A 24 6.43 -1.05 29.63
N ARG A 25 6.29 -1.19 30.95
CA ARG A 25 5.11 -0.69 31.68
C ARG A 25 4.94 0.82 31.50
N HIS A 26 6.00 1.60 31.72
CA HIS A 26 5.97 3.05 31.55
C HIS A 26 5.67 3.49 30.12
N VAL A 27 6.24 2.81 29.11
CA VAL A 27 5.96 3.08 27.70
C VAL A 27 4.47 2.87 27.40
N VAL A 28 3.91 1.75 27.84
CA VAL A 28 2.49 1.44 27.63
C VAL A 28 1.57 2.42 28.36
N GLU A 29 1.88 2.76 29.62
CA GLU A 29 1.11 3.74 30.39
C GLU A 29 1.16 5.14 29.76
N THR A 30 2.34 5.56 29.31
CA THR A 30 2.51 6.86 28.63
C THR A 30 1.75 6.89 27.30
N ALA A 31 1.85 5.83 26.50
CA ALA A 31 1.08 5.73 25.27
C ALA A 31 -0.42 5.82 25.52
N LYS A 32 -0.95 5.13 26.55
CA LYS A 32 -2.36 5.23 26.94
C LYS A 32 -2.74 6.66 27.35
N LYS A 33 -1.90 7.34 28.14
CA LYS A 33 -2.13 8.74 28.54
C LYS A 33 -2.20 9.67 27.33
N VAL A 34 -1.30 9.51 26.34
CA VAL A 34 -1.31 10.27 25.09
C VAL A 34 -2.60 10.00 24.32
N TYR A 35 -2.99 8.73 24.18
CA TYR A 35 -4.21 8.33 23.48
C TYR A 35 -5.49 8.91 24.09
N THR A 36 -5.56 8.97 25.45
CA THR A 36 -6.74 9.44 26.17
C THR A 36 -6.80 10.95 26.36
N ARG A 37 -5.64 11.63 26.38
CA ARG A 37 -5.54 13.06 26.67
C ARG A 37 -5.34 13.96 25.46
N THR A 38 -5.18 13.37 24.27
CA THR A 38 -4.98 14.11 23.03
C THR A 38 -5.92 13.63 21.94
N SER A 39 -6.10 14.42 20.90
CA SER A 39 -6.89 14.04 19.71
C SER A 39 -6.15 13.11 18.76
N ILE A 40 -5.00 12.54 19.14
CA ILE A 40 -4.22 11.67 18.26
C ILE A 40 -5.00 10.41 17.85
N SER A 41 -5.85 9.90 18.74
CA SER A 41 -6.69 8.72 18.49
C SER A 41 -7.84 8.97 17.51
N THR A 42 -8.22 10.21 17.30
CA THR A 42 -9.33 10.59 16.41
C THR A 42 -8.88 10.92 15.00
N LYS A 43 -7.56 11.06 14.78
CA LYS A 43 -7.02 11.34 13.46
C LYS A 43 -6.77 10.02 12.71
N PRO A 44 -7.06 9.96 11.41
CA PRO A 44 -6.72 8.80 10.59
C PRO A 44 -5.20 8.60 10.57
N VAL A 45 -4.73 7.52 11.18
CA VAL A 45 -3.28 7.27 11.42
C VAL A 45 -2.71 6.25 10.44
N SER A 46 -3.54 5.74 9.53
CA SER A 46 -3.13 4.74 8.54
C SER A 46 -2.75 5.43 7.23
N VAL A 47 -1.57 5.10 6.70
CA VAL A 47 -1.13 5.50 5.35
C VAL A 47 -2.21 5.16 4.32
N VAL A 48 -2.88 4.02 4.47
CA VAL A 48 -4.01 3.59 3.62
C VAL A 48 -5.16 4.60 3.66
N SER A 49 -5.56 5.06 4.85
CA SER A 49 -6.65 6.05 4.93
C SER A 49 -6.25 7.42 4.39
N LEU A 50 -4.99 7.83 4.56
CA LEU A 50 -4.48 9.08 3.97
C LEU A 50 -4.49 9.01 2.44
N ALA A 51 -3.96 7.94 1.86
CA ALA A 51 -3.95 7.71 0.42
C ALA A 51 -5.39 7.70 -0.15
N TYR A 52 -6.32 7.02 0.53
CA TYR A 52 -7.72 7.03 0.11
C TYR A 52 -8.36 8.43 0.18
N HIS A 53 -8.09 9.22 1.23
CA HIS A 53 -8.60 10.59 1.30
C HIS A 53 -8.10 11.46 0.14
N GLN A 54 -6.88 11.25 -0.33
CA GLN A 54 -6.37 11.91 -1.52
C GLN A 54 -7.09 11.41 -2.78
N LEU A 55 -7.28 10.09 -2.95
CA LEU A 55 -8.07 9.53 -4.05
C LEU A 55 -9.50 10.10 -4.11
N LYS A 56 -10.16 10.21 -2.96
CA LYS A 56 -11.51 10.77 -2.88
C LYS A 56 -11.55 12.22 -3.37
N ARG A 57 -10.52 13.03 -3.09
CA ARG A 57 -10.42 14.41 -3.60
C ARG A 57 -10.27 14.48 -5.11
N LEU A 58 -9.69 13.46 -5.72
CA LEU A 58 -9.51 13.37 -7.17
C LEU A 58 -10.78 12.91 -7.90
N GLN A 59 -11.84 12.59 -7.16
CA GLN A 59 -13.14 12.14 -7.72
C GLN A 59 -12.98 10.99 -8.72
N ILE A 60 -12.12 10.01 -8.41
CA ILE A 60 -11.88 8.85 -9.25
C ILE A 60 -13.21 8.10 -9.48
N PRO A 61 -13.59 7.81 -10.75
CA PRO A 61 -14.81 7.08 -11.04
C PRO A 61 -14.83 5.67 -10.44
N LEU A 62 -16.01 5.16 -10.05
CA LEU A 62 -16.11 3.82 -9.44
C LEU A 62 -15.78 2.67 -10.39
N ASP A 63 -15.83 2.91 -11.69
CA ASP A 63 -15.43 1.99 -12.76
C ASP A 63 -13.94 2.10 -13.14
N ALA A 64 -13.18 2.96 -12.46
CA ALA A 64 -11.74 3.10 -12.68
C ALA A 64 -11.01 1.76 -12.50
N ARG A 65 -10.00 1.54 -13.34
CA ARG A 65 -9.17 0.33 -13.36
C ARG A 65 -7.96 0.53 -12.44
N PHE A 66 -7.90 -0.29 -11.42
CA PHE A 66 -6.81 -0.28 -10.45
C PHE A 66 -5.78 -1.35 -10.76
N LEU A 67 -4.54 -0.94 -10.90
CA LEU A 67 -3.37 -1.80 -11.02
C LEU A 67 -2.66 -1.84 -9.67
N ILE A 68 -2.72 -2.97 -8.97
CA ILE A 68 -2.11 -3.14 -7.65
C ILE A 68 -0.80 -3.91 -7.82
N ILE A 69 0.32 -3.28 -7.51
CA ILE A 69 1.66 -3.85 -7.60
C ILE A 69 2.19 -4.16 -6.21
N GLY A 70 2.33 -5.46 -5.91
CA GLY A 70 2.59 -5.99 -4.58
C GLY A 70 1.32 -6.42 -3.85
N ALA A 71 1.34 -7.61 -3.24
CA ALA A 71 0.25 -8.17 -2.43
C ALA A 71 0.67 -8.33 -0.95
N GLY A 72 1.38 -7.33 -0.42
CA GLY A 72 1.74 -7.23 0.98
C GLY A 72 0.58 -6.71 1.84
N VAL A 73 0.80 -6.63 3.16
CA VAL A 73 -0.22 -6.21 4.14
C VAL A 73 -0.81 -4.84 3.80
N THR A 74 0.01 -3.88 3.38
CA THR A 74 -0.41 -2.51 3.06
C THR A 74 -1.36 -2.50 1.86
N ASN A 75 -0.97 -3.11 0.73
CA ASN A 75 -1.80 -3.18 -0.47
C ASN A 75 -3.05 -4.04 -0.27
N THR A 76 -2.97 -5.11 0.52
CA THR A 76 -4.14 -5.91 0.91
C THR A 76 -5.15 -5.03 1.67
N THR A 77 -4.68 -4.26 2.65
CA THR A 77 -5.54 -3.35 3.40
C THR A 77 -6.12 -2.25 2.51
N MET A 78 -5.32 -1.70 1.59
CA MET A 78 -5.77 -0.68 0.64
C MET A 78 -6.81 -1.23 -0.32
N GLY A 79 -6.58 -2.40 -0.90
CA GLY A 79 -7.53 -3.06 -1.80
C GLY A 79 -8.88 -3.33 -1.13
N ARG A 80 -8.88 -3.88 0.09
CA ARG A 80 -10.09 -4.08 0.90
C ARG A 80 -10.85 -2.78 1.13
N PHE A 81 -10.11 -1.72 1.43
CA PHE A 81 -10.69 -0.42 1.67
C PHE A 81 -11.34 0.14 0.41
N LEU A 82 -10.69 0.04 -0.74
CA LEU A 82 -11.24 0.46 -2.03
C LEU A 82 -12.48 -0.35 -2.41
N LYS A 83 -12.44 -1.68 -2.27
CA LYS A 83 -13.60 -2.53 -2.52
C LYS A 83 -14.80 -2.14 -1.65
N LYS A 84 -14.58 -1.87 -0.35
CA LYS A 84 -15.62 -1.39 0.56
C LYS A 84 -16.25 -0.07 0.09
N HIS A 85 -15.51 0.75 -0.66
CA HIS A 85 -15.99 2.02 -1.21
C HIS A 85 -16.54 1.92 -2.64
N GLY A 86 -16.76 0.70 -3.13
CA GLY A 86 -17.49 0.46 -4.37
C GLY A 86 -16.64 0.28 -5.62
N PHE A 87 -15.30 0.37 -5.52
CA PHE A 87 -14.43 0.04 -6.66
C PHE A 87 -14.44 -1.46 -6.94
N LYS A 88 -14.37 -1.84 -8.23
CA LYS A 88 -14.57 -3.23 -8.65
C LYS A 88 -13.49 -3.76 -9.61
N ASN A 89 -12.79 -2.90 -10.31
CA ASN A 89 -11.89 -3.29 -11.39
C ASN A 89 -10.44 -3.33 -10.88
N PHE A 90 -9.99 -4.51 -10.47
CA PHE A 90 -8.65 -4.71 -9.91
C PHE A 90 -7.85 -5.71 -10.72
N ALA A 91 -6.61 -5.35 -11.06
CA ALA A 91 -5.57 -6.26 -11.52
C ALA A 91 -4.44 -6.27 -10.49
N VAL A 92 -4.09 -7.42 -9.96
CA VAL A 92 -3.11 -7.57 -8.88
C VAL A 92 -1.88 -8.27 -9.40
N PHE A 93 -0.74 -7.61 -9.29
CA PHE A 93 0.57 -8.13 -9.67
C PHE A 93 1.42 -8.37 -8.43
N ASN A 94 2.02 -9.55 -8.33
CA ASN A 94 2.94 -9.85 -7.23
C ASN A 94 3.99 -10.87 -7.66
N ARG A 95 5.19 -10.79 -7.05
CA ARG A 95 6.28 -11.76 -7.29
C ARG A 95 5.83 -13.20 -7.03
N THR A 96 5.07 -13.43 -5.97
CA THR A 96 4.45 -14.72 -5.65
C THR A 96 3.01 -14.70 -6.15
N LEU A 97 2.72 -15.47 -7.22
CA LEU A 97 1.40 -15.48 -7.87
C LEU A 97 0.27 -15.89 -6.91
N GLU A 98 0.51 -16.83 -6.00
CA GLU A 98 -0.47 -17.28 -5.01
C GLU A 98 -0.95 -16.11 -4.12
N LYS A 99 -0.05 -15.20 -3.72
CA LYS A 99 -0.43 -14.00 -2.96
C LYS A 99 -1.26 -13.04 -3.80
N ALA A 100 -0.92 -12.89 -5.08
CA ALA A 100 -1.74 -12.10 -6.01
C ALA A 100 -3.14 -12.70 -6.15
N ARG A 101 -3.25 -14.04 -6.33
CA ARG A 101 -4.53 -14.75 -6.45
C ARG A 101 -5.39 -14.60 -5.19
N LEU A 102 -4.82 -14.74 -4.01
CA LEU A 102 -5.54 -14.54 -2.75
C LEU A 102 -6.16 -13.15 -2.67
N LEU A 103 -5.37 -12.13 -2.96
CA LEU A 103 -5.87 -10.75 -2.92
C LEU A 103 -6.88 -10.48 -4.05
N ALA A 104 -6.58 -10.90 -5.27
CA ALA A 104 -7.47 -10.71 -6.42
C ALA A 104 -8.82 -11.39 -6.21
N ASN A 105 -8.86 -12.62 -5.71
CA ASN A 105 -10.10 -13.34 -5.37
C ASN A 105 -10.91 -12.57 -4.31
N GLU A 106 -10.25 -12.06 -3.30
CA GLU A 106 -10.90 -11.24 -2.27
C GLU A 106 -11.49 -9.96 -2.86
N LEU A 107 -10.80 -9.31 -3.80
CA LEU A 107 -11.25 -8.07 -4.44
C LEU A 107 -12.28 -8.30 -5.55
N GLY A 108 -12.35 -9.50 -6.11
CA GLY A 108 -13.14 -9.81 -7.32
C GLY A 108 -12.43 -9.38 -8.59
N GLY A 109 -11.09 -9.38 -8.58
CA GLY A 109 -10.23 -8.94 -9.68
C GLY A 109 -9.43 -10.07 -10.31
N LEU A 110 -8.43 -9.72 -11.12
CA LEU A 110 -7.53 -10.62 -11.81
C LEU A 110 -6.14 -10.63 -11.17
N ALA A 111 -5.45 -11.76 -11.20
CA ALA A 111 -4.13 -11.95 -10.63
C ALA A 111 -3.09 -12.32 -11.69
N TYR A 112 -1.93 -11.70 -11.60
CA TYR A 112 -0.83 -11.88 -12.54
C TYR A 112 0.52 -12.01 -11.79
N PRO A 113 1.48 -12.75 -12.34
CA PRO A 113 2.85 -12.69 -11.85
C PRO A 113 3.47 -11.32 -12.19
N LEU A 114 4.30 -10.80 -11.31
CA LEU A 114 4.93 -9.48 -11.49
C LEU A 114 5.75 -9.38 -12.79
N GLN A 115 6.36 -10.49 -13.21
CA GLN A 115 7.16 -10.59 -14.43
C GLN A 115 6.35 -10.32 -15.71
N GLU A 116 5.03 -10.49 -15.66
CA GLU A 116 4.12 -10.24 -16.79
C GLU A 116 3.55 -8.81 -16.80
N LEU A 117 3.99 -7.94 -15.88
CA LEU A 117 3.49 -6.57 -15.81
C LEU A 117 3.69 -5.79 -17.13
N ASN A 118 4.81 -6.03 -17.81
CA ASN A 118 5.11 -5.45 -19.13
C ASN A 118 4.23 -5.99 -20.26
N LEU A 119 3.52 -7.10 -20.05
CA LEU A 119 2.60 -7.69 -21.01
C LEU A 119 1.15 -7.27 -20.80
N TYR A 120 0.86 -6.57 -19.71
CA TYR A 120 -0.50 -6.13 -19.39
C TYR A 120 -1.04 -5.12 -20.40
N ARG A 121 -2.25 -5.36 -20.93
CA ARG A 121 -2.84 -4.56 -22.01
C ARG A 121 -4.25 -4.03 -21.73
N ASP A 122 -4.85 -4.36 -20.58
CA ASP A 122 -6.22 -3.92 -20.27
C ASP A 122 -6.31 -2.45 -19.82
N GLY A 123 -5.15 -1.77 -19.75
CA GLY A 123 -5.03 -0.37 -19.36
C GLY A 123 -5.30 -0.13 -17.86
N PHE A 124 -5.07 1.08 -17.40
CA PHE A 124 -5.26 1.46 -16.01
C PHE A 124 -5.64 2.94 -15.90
N ASP A 125 -6.20 3.29 -14.77
CA ASP A 125 -6.50 4.67 -14.39
C ASP A 125 -5.75 5.04 -13.10
N VAL A 126 -5.56 4.05 -12.21
CA VAL A 126 -4.83 4.20 -10.93
C VAL A 126 -3.84 3.05 -10.76
N ILE A 127 -2.59 3.37 -10.44
CA ILE A 127 -1.61 2.40 -9.91
C ILE A 127 -1.51 2.57 -8.40
N ILE A 128 -1.46 1.45 -7.69
CA ILE A 128 -1.10 1.42 -6.26
C ILE A 128 0.09 0.49 -6.11
N SER A 129 1.23 1.02 -5.69
CA SER A 129 2.44 0.24 -5.50
C SER A 129 2.91 0.26 -4.05
N CYS A 130 3.28 -0.92 -3.57
CA CYS A 130 3.93 -1.12 -2.29
C CYS A 130 4.66 -2.46 -2.32
N THR A 131 5.88 -2.45 -2.81
CA THR A 131 6.72 -3.65 -2.86
C THR A 131 7.85 -3.59 -1.83
N GLY A 132 8.63 -4.64 -1.72
CA GLY A 132 9.87 -4.66 -0.94
C GLY A 132 11.09 -4.69 -1.86
N ALA A 133 11.00 -4.10 -3.05
CA ALA A 133 12.12 -3.97 -3.95
C ALA A 133 13.10 -2.88 -3.45
N ASP A 134 14.35 -3.03 -3.78
CA ASP A 134 15.43 -2.06 -3.52
C ASP A 134 15.71 -1.14 -4.72
N HIS A 135 14.88 -1.25 -5.75
CA HIS A 135 14.97 -0.51 -7.01
C HIS A 135 13.57 -0.12 -7.49
N HIS A 136 13.48 0.82 -8.43
CA HIS A 136 12.22 1.22 -9.02
C HIS A 136 11.59 0.07 -9.82
N VAL A 137 10.42 -0.39 -9.40
CA VAL A 137 9.64 -1.43 -10.08
C VAL A 137 8.93 -0.86 -11.32
N ILE A 138 8.49 0.39 -11.22
CA ILE A 138 7.81 1.11 -12.31
C ILE A 138 8.81 2.05 -12.97
N THR A 139 9.51 1.53 -13.99
CA THR A 139 10.46 2.31 -14.79
C THR A 139 9.74 3.13 -15.86
N PRO A 140 10.36 4.19 -16.44
CA PRO A 140 9.78 4.96 -17.54
C PRO A 140 9.38 4.08 -18.73
N ALA A 141 10.22 3.14 -19.13
CA ALA A 141 9.92 2.23 -20.23
C ALA A 141 8.72 1.33 -19.95
N LEU A 142 8.61 0.78 -18.73
CA LEU A 142 7.45 -0.01 -18.32
C LEU A 142 6.18 0.85 -18.27
N TYR A 143 6.27 2.06 -17.74
CA TYR A 143 5.12 2.96 -17.65
C TYR A 143 4.56 3.32 -19.03
N GLU A 144 5.42 3.61 -20.00
CA GLU A 144 5.02 3.85 -21.39
C GLU A 144 4.34 2.62 -22.03
N GLN A 145 4.84 1.42 -21.76
CA GLN A 145 4.20 0.18 -22.21
C GLN A 145 2.80 0.00 -21.61
N LEU A 146 2.64 0.32 -20.32
CA LEU A 146 1.34 0.24 -19.65
C LEU A 146 0.36 1.30 -20.15
N LEU A 147 0.82 2.49 -20.52
CA LEU A 147 -0.01 3.55 -21.10
C LEU A 147 -0.58 3.18 -22.47
N GLN A 148 0.15 2.43 -23.28
CA GLN A 148 -0.27 2.06 -24.64
C GLN A 148 -0.73 3.28 -25.48
N GLY A 149 -0.09 4.43 -25.30
CA GLY A 149 -0.46 5.67 -25.97
C GLY A 149 -1.62 6.44 -25.33
N ASP A 150 -2.20 5.98 -24.23
CA ASP A 150 -3.23 6.71 -23.48
C ASP A 150 -2.62 7.97 -22.84
N GLN A 151 -3.07 9.15 -23.27
CA GLN A 151 -2.59 10.45 -22.81
C GLN A 151 -3.40 11.03 -21.63
N ARG A 152 -4.42 10.32 -21.17
CA ARG A 152 -5.23 10.79 -20.03
C ARG A 152 -4.40 10.81 -18.76
N PRO A 153 -4.59 11.81 -17.88
CA PRO A 153 -3.91 11.85 -16.59
C PRO A 153 -4.13 10.58 -15.78
N LYS A 154 -3.07 10.03 -15.22
CA LYS A 154 -3.09 8.85 -14.36
C LYS A 154 -2.81 9.21 -12.93
N THR A 155 -3.29 8.38 -11.99
CA THR A 155 -2.93 8.51 -10.59
C THR A 155 -2.00 7.37 -10.17
N VAL A 156 -0.92 7.69 -9.48
CA VAL A 156 -0.02 6.70 -8.89
C VAL A 156 0.08 6.95 -7.40
N ILE A 157 -0.27 5.95 -6.62
CA ILE A 157 -0.10 5.91 -5.17
C ILE A 157 1.09 4.99 -4.88
N ASP A 158 2.19 5.58 -4.49
CA ASP A 158 3.41 4.85 -4.15
C ASP A 158 3.64 4.90 -2.64
N ILE A 159 3.45 3.75 -1.99
CA ILE A 159 3.58 3.59 -0.53
C ILE A 159 4.82 2.75 -0.20
N ALA A 160 5.70 2.51 -1.16
CA ALA A 160 6.92 1.74 -0.96
C ALA A 160 8.05 2.59 -0.35
N ILE A 161 8.94 1.94 0.37
CA ILE A 161 10.20 2.52 0.86
C ILE A 161 11.31 1.50 0.59
N PRO A 162 12.25 1.81 -0.32
CA PRO A 162 12.29 2.97 -1.23
C PRO A 162 11.11 2.99 -2.21
N GLN A 163 10.92 4.11 -2.92
CA GLN A 163 9.82 4.28 -3.87
C GLN A 163 9.91 3.28 -5.02
N ASP A 164 8.77 2.70 -5.40
CA ASP A 164 8.64 1.81 -6.56
C ASP A 164 8.57 2.58 -7.89
N LEU A 165 8.10 3.84 -7.86
CA LEU A 165 7.95 4.70 -9.04
C LEU A 165 9.23 5.48 -9.33
N ASP A 166 9.73 5.38 -10.55
CA ASP A 166 10.84 6.21 -11.00
C ASP A 166 10.38 7.68 -11.12
N PRO A 167 11.09 8.63 -10.45
CA PRO A 167 10.73 10.06 -10.48
C PRO A 167 10.69 10.69 -11.88
N GLU A 168 11.41 10.13 -12.85
CA GLU A 168 11.42 10.59 -14.24
C GLU A 168 10.02 10.49 -14.88
N ILE A 169 9.18 9.55 -14.45
CA ILE A 169 7.81 9.39 -14.92
C ILE A 169 6.97 10.62 -14.59
N ILE A 170 7.13 11.17 -13.38
CA ILE A 170 6.38 12.34 -12.93
C ILE A 170 6.79 13.60 -13.73
N ALA A 171 8.06 13.65 -14.15
CA ALA A 171 8.58 14.77 -14.95
C ALA A 171 8.08 14.73 -16.41
N LYS A 172 7.84 13.54 -16.96
CA LYS A 172 7.51 13.33 -18.39
C LYS A 172 6.04 13.16 -18.68
N HIS A 173 5.25 12.72 -17.73
CA HIS A 173 3.84 12.34 -17.94
C HIS A 173 2.89 13.09 -17.00
N PRO A 174 1.63 13.30 -17.39
CA PRO A 174 0.61 13.91 -16.55
C PRO A 174 0.16 12.94 -15.45
N VAL A 175 1.02 12.70 -14.46
CA VAL A 175 0.79 11.80 -13.33
C VAL A 175 0.44 12.58 -12.07
N LYS A 176 -0.66 12.20 -11.44
CA LYS A 176 -0.94 12.61 -10.07
C LYS A 176 -0.29 11.62 -9.11
N HIS A 177 0.84 12.00 -8.55
CA HIS A 177 1.57 11.20 -7.57
C HIS A 177 1.09 11.49 -6.14
N ILE A 178 0.89 10.43 -5.35
CA ILE A 178 0.43 10.46 -3.95
C ILE A 178 1.37 9.58 -3.11
#